data_8745ab8f5ff297762ef6f93d680dfd13
#
_entry.id   8745ab8f5ff297762ef6f93d680dfd13
#
_cell.length_a   1.000
_cell.length_b   1.000
_cell.length_c   1.000
_cell.angle_alpha   90.00
_cell.angle_beta   90.00
_cell.angle_gamma   90.00
#
_symmetry.space_group_name_H-M   'P 1'
#
loop_
_entity.id
_entity.type
_entity.pdbx_description
1 polymer ?
#
loop_
_entity_poly.entity_id
_entity_poly.type
_entity_poly.pdbx_seq_one_letter_code
_entity_poly.pdbx_strand_id
1 'polypeptide(L)'
;MAKKVKAIVKLHIQAGKATPAPPVGPALASQGVNIAEFCSKFNELTRDKGNFKIPADITVYEDRTYSMVLKQPPAPQLIKAKIGLEKGSGEANKKKVGKITKAQLREVAEQKMQDMNTNDVDQAMKTLTGTAKSLGIEVID
;
A
#
# COMPACT_ATOMS: atom_id res chain seq x y z
N MET A 1 -27.97 -10.41 7.12
CA MET A 1 -28.25 -8.96 7.00
C MET A 1 -26.95 -8.18 6.89
N ALA A 2 -26.96 -7.19 6.05
CA ALA A 2 -25.81 -6.29 5.94
C ALA A 2 -25.73 -5.41 7.21
N LYS A 3 -24.56 -5.37 7.83
CA LYS A 3 -24.32 -4.48 8.98
C LYS A 3 -24.17 -3.05 8.50
N LYS A 4 -24.67 -2.12 9.29
CA LYS A 4 -24.46 -0.70 8.97
C LYS A 4 -23.02 -0.28 9.22
N VAL A 5 -22.41 0.35 8.23
CA VAL A 5 -21.08 0.88 8.32
C VAL A 5 -21.07 2.18 9.12
N LYS A 6 -20.29 2.21 10.19
CA LYS A 6 -20.08 3.42 10.99
C LYS A 6 -19.03 4.31 10.38
N ALA A 7 -17.90 3.71 9.99
CA ALA A 7 -16.79 4.44 9.40
C ALA A 7 -15.91 3.50 8.60
N ILE A 8 -15.15 4.07 7.66
CA ILE A 8 -14.10 3.37 6.92
C ILE A 8 -12.78 4.06 7.25
N VAL A 9 -11.83 3.30 7.79
CA VAL A 9 -10.50 3.79 8.14
C VAL A 9 -9.50 3.18 7.18
N LYS A 10 -8.67 4.02 6.58
CA LYS A 10 -7.61 3.58 5.68
C LYS A 10 -6.26 3.89 6.30
N LEU A 11 -5.43 2.86 6.46
CA LEU A 11 -4.13 2.98 7.10
C LEU A 11 -3.06 2.30 6.25
N HIS A 12 -1.86 2.85 6.28
CA HIS A 12 -0.67 2.21 5.74
C HIS A 12 0.19 1.76 6.93
N ILE A 13 0.30 0.45 7.12
CA ILE A 13 0.96 -0.14 8.29
C ILE A 13 2.09 -1.05 7.80
N GLN A 14 3.24 -0.96 8.47
CA GLN A 14 4.38 -1.84 8.18
C GLN A 14 3.98 -3.30 8.38
N ALA A 15 4.23 -4.14 7.37
CA ALA A 15 3.88 -5.56 7.42
C ALA A 15 4.54 -6.25 8.62
N GLY A 16 3.74 -7.00 9.36
CA GLY A 16 4.21 -7.74 10.53
C GLY A 16 4.60 -6.89 11.74
N LYS A 17 4.42 -5.57 11.67
CA LYS A 17 4.84 -4.63 12.72
C LYS A 17 3.74 -3.68 13.19
N ALA A 18 2.48 -4.09 13.08
CA ALA A 18 1.39 -3.29 13.62
C ALA A 18 1.48 -3.22 15.15
N THR A 19 1.39 -2.02 15.68
CA THR A 19 1.46 -1.74 17.12
C THR A 19 0.35 -0.77 17.51
N PRO A 20 -0.05 -0.71 18.78
CA PRO A 20 -1.02 0.28 19.26
C PRO A 20 -0.54 1.73 19.18
N ALA A 21 0.73 1.95 18.85
CA ALA A 21 1.29 3.28 18.69
C ALA A 21 0.71 4.00 17.44
N PRO A 22 0.77 5.33 17.37
CA PRO A 22 0.34 6.04 16.16
C PRO A 22 1.02 5.49 14.90
N PRO A 23 0.32 5.42 13.74
CA PRO A 23 -1.01 5.96 13.47
C PRO A 23 -2.18 5.02 13.78
N VAL A 24 -1.93 3.78 14.17
CA VAL A 24 -2.96 2.74 14.33
C VAL A 24 -3.86 3.02 15.55
N GLY A 25 -3.25 3.27 16.70
CA GLY A 25 -3.97 3.45 17.96
C GLY A 25 -5.03 4.54 17.90
N PRO A 26 -4.65 5.80 17.63
CA PRO A 26 -5.62 6.90 17.60
C PRO A 26 -6.73 6.73 16.57
N ALA A 27 -6.40 6.20 15.38
CA ALA A 27 -7.36 6.01 14.30
C ALA A 27 -8.44 4.99 14.65
N LEU A 28 -8.07 3.88 15.27
CA LEU A 28 -8.99 2.80 15.64
C LEU A 28 -9.67 3.03 16.99
N ALA A 29 -8.98 3.63 17.94
CA ALA A 29 -9.53 3.93 19.25
C ALA A 29 -10.77 4.84 19.16
N SER A 30 -10.73 5.84 18.28
CA SER A 30 -11.86 6.74 18.06
C SER A 30 -13.10 6.03 17.55
N GLN A 31 -12.95 4.87 16.93
CA GLN A 31 -14.04 4.06 16.40
C GLN A 31 -14.48 2.93 17.34
N GLY A 32 -13.79 2.75 18.46
CA GLY A 32 -14.12 1.72 19.44
C GLY A 32 -13.68 0.30 19.04
N VAL A 33 -12.75 0.17 18.12
CA VAL A 33 -12.19 -1.11 17.65
C VAL A 33 -11.16 -1.63 18.65
N ASN A 34 -11.12 -2.95 18.86
CA ASN A 34 -10.10 -3.59 19.68
C ASN A 34 -8.75 -3.58 18.95
N ILE A 35 -7.86 -2.68 19.38
CA ILE A 35 -6.57 -2.44 18.74
C ILE A 35 -5.65 -3.66 18.84
N ALA A 36 -5.62 -4.32 19.99
CA ALA A 36 -4.77 -5.50 20.20
C ALA A 36 -5.13 -6.65 19.26
N GLU A 37 -6.41 -6.92 19.12
CA GLU A 37 -6.94 -7.93 18.19
C GLU A 37 -6.60 -7.59 16.74
N PHE A 38 -6.81 -6.33 16.36
CA PHE A 38 -6.49 -5.85 15.03
C PHE A 38 -5.00 -6.02 14.71
N CYS A 39 -4.12 -5.59 15.62
CA CYS A 39 -2.68 -5.72 15.43
C CYS A 39 -2.24 -7.18 15.27
N SER A 40 -2.79 -8.08 16.08
CA SER A 40 -2.49 -9.51 15.99
C SER A 40 -2.89 -10.10 14.65
N LYS A 41 -4.13 -9.83 14.21
CA LYS A 41 -4.64 -10.31 12.92
C LYS A 41 -3.86 -9.73 11.74
N PHE A 42 -3.57 -8.44 11.79
CA PHE A 42 -2.80 -7.77 10.74
C PHE A 42 -1.40 -8.37 10.63
N ASN A 43 -0.71 -8.52 11.76
CA ASN A 43 0.65 -9.07 11.77
C ASN A 43 0.68 -10.51 11.24
N GLU A 44 -0.31 -11.33 11.61
CA GLU A 44 -0.44 -12.68 11.10
C GLU A 44 -0.65 -12.72 9.59
N LEU A 45 -1.57 -11.90 9.07
CA LEU A 45 -1.90 -11.86 7.65
C LEU A 45 -0.80 -11.24 6.78
N THR A 46 0.01 -10.35 7.34
CA THR A 46 1.06 -9.65 6.61
C THR A 46 2.46 -10.19 6.86
N ARG A 47 2.57 -11.27 7.64
CA ARG A 47 3.85 -11.87 8.01
C ARG A 47 4.77 -12.13 6.82
N ASP A 48 4.19 -12.58 5.71
CA ASP A 48 4.91 -12.95 4.48
C ASP A 48 5.10 -11.78 3.50
N LYS A 49 4.65 -10.58 3.85
CA LYS A 49 4.69 -9.42 2.93
C LYS A 49 6.02 -8.65 2.96
N GLY A 50 6.98 -9.07 3.77
CA GLY A 50 8.29 -8.45 3.84
C GLY A 50 8.29 -7.09 4.56
N ASN A 51 9.12 -6.17 4.10
CA ASN A 51 9.32 -4.85 4.72
C ASN A 51 8.46 -3.74 4.10
N PHE A 52 7.41 -4.09 3.39
CA PHE A 52 6.53 -3.12 2.76
C PHE A 52 5.48 -2.60 3.74
N LYS A 53 5.09 -1.35 3.56
CA LYS A 53 3.87 -0.85 4.19
C LYS A 53 2.67 -1.40 3.42
N ILE A 54 1.74 -1.99 4.14
CA ILE A 54 0.55 -2.60 3.54
C ILE A 54 -0.64 -1.66 3.77
N PRO A 55 -1.32 -1.22 2.69
CA PRO A 55 -2.56 -0.49 2.85
C PRO A 55 -3.64 -1.42 3.41
N ALA A 56 -4.28 -0.99 4.48
CA ALA A 56 -5.38 -1.72 5.09
C ALA A 56 -6.64 -0.83 5.09
N ASP A 57 -7.69 -1.32 4.48
CA ASP A 57 -9.01 -0.69 4.52
C ASP A 57 -9.83 -1.39 5.60
N ILE A 58 -10.11 -0.67 6.68
CA ILE A 58 -10.83 -1.20 7.84
C ILE A 58 -12.23 -0.61 7.83
N THR A 59 -13.22 -1.45 7.64
CA THR A 59 -14.64 -1.05 7.72
C THR A 59 -15.13 -1.32 9.12
N VAL A 60 -15.49 -0.27 9.84
CA VAL A 60 -16.03 -0.37 11.20
C VAL A 60 -17.55 -0.29 11.14
N TYR A 61 -18.22 -1.21 11.81
CA TYR A 61 -19.68 -1.28 11.88
C TYR A 61 -20.21 -0.67 13.18
N GLU A 62 -21.49 -0.35 13.20
CA GLU A 62 -22.16 0.24 14.38
C GLU A 62 -22.07 -0.65 15.63
N ASP A 63 -22.01 -1.96 15.45
CA ASP A 63 -21.88 -2.93 16.54
C ASP A 63 -20.44 -3.09 17.08
N ARG A 64 -19.52 -2.20 16.68
CA ARG A 64 -18.09 -2.20 17.02
C ARG A 64 -17.29 -3.37 16.43
N THR A 65 -17.90 -4.16 15.57
CA THR A 65 -17.14 -5.14 14.78
C THR A 65 -16.49 -4.44 13.59
N TYR A 66 -15.51 -5.10 13.00
CA TYR A 66 -14.80 -4.55 11.84
C TYR A 66 -14.49 -5.64 10.83
N SER A 67 -14.35 -5.23 9.59
CA SER A 67 -13.75 -6.07 8.55
C SER A 67 -12.50 -5.38 8.02
N MET A 68 -11.52 -6.16 7.61
CA MET A 68 -10.24 -5.66 7.14
C MET A 68 -9.93 -6.23 5.76
N VAL A 69 -9.61 -5.34 4.82
CA VAL A 69 -9.16 -5.71 3.48
C VAL A 69 -7.72 -5.22 3.33
N LEU A 70 -6.81 -6.15 3.07
CA LEU A 70 -5.40 -5.84 2.84
C LEU A 70 -5.16 -5.75 1.34
N LYS A 71 -4.45 -4.70 0.94
CA LYS A 71 -4.09 -4.47 -0.46
C LYS A 71 -2.62 -4.76 -0.70
N GLN A 72 -2.21 -4.74 -1.95
CA GLN A 72 -0.80 -4.87 -2.31
C GLN A 72 -0.02 -3.62 -1.85
N PRO A 73 1.29 -3.73 -1.63
CA PRO A 73 2.10 -2.57 -1.23
C PRO A 73 1.91 -1.38 -2.18
N PRO A 74 2.05 -0.14 -1.69
CA PRO A 74 1.92 1.04 -2.54
C PRO A 74 2.86 0.99 -3.74
N ALA A 75 2.39 1.45 -4.90
CA ALA A 75 3.17 1.45 -6.13
C ALA A 75 4.56 2.07 -5.99
N PRO A 76 4.73 3.23 -5.31
CA PRO A 76 6.07 3.79 -5.11
C PRO A 76 7.03 2.84 -4.40
N GLN A 77 6.57 2.11 -3.40
CA GLN A 77 7.41 1.16 -2.67
C GLN A 77 7.81 -0.03 -3.54
N LEU A 78 6.88 -0.55 -4.34
CA LEU A 78 7.16 -1.64 -5.26
C LEU A 78 8.19 -1.24 -6.31
N ILE A 79 8.07 -0.05 -6.88
CA ILE A 79 9.01 0.47 -7.86
C ILE A 79 10.40 0.65 -7.25
N LYS A 80 10.47 1.29 -6.08
CA LYS A 80 11.74 1.50 -5.37
C LYS A 80 12.42 0.18 -5.01
N ALA A 81 11.66 -0.78 -4.52
CA ALA A 81 12.20 -2.10 -4.17
C ALA A 81 12.73 -2.85 -5.38
N LYS A 82 12.05 -2.72 -6.52
CA LYS A 82 12.45 -3.41 -7.76
C LYS A 82 13.81 -2.96 -8.28
N ILE A 83 14.13 -1.68 -8.11
CA ILE A 83 15.41 -1.11 -8.55
C ILE A 83 16.42 -0.92 -7.42
N GLY A 84 16.09 -1.35 -6.20
CA GLY A 84 16.97 -1.23 -5.04
C GLY A 84 17.16 0.18 -4.52
N LEU A 85 16.21 1.08 -4.76
CA LEU A 85 16.29 2.48 -4.35
C LEU A 85 15.60 2.68 -3.01
N GLU A 86 16.30 3.29 -2.05
CA GLU A 86 15.73 3.55 -0.71
C GLU A 86 14.83 4.78 -0.67
N LYS A 87 15.24 5.83 -1.39
CA LYS A 87 14.53 7.12 -1.35
C LYS A 87 14.41 7.71 -2.75
N GLY A 88 13.23 8.23 -3.05
CA GLY A 88 12.99 8.96 -4.29
C GLY A 88 13.62 10.35 -4.29
N SER A 89 13.56 11.03 -5.44
CA SER A 89 14.09 12.38 -5.59
C SER A 89 13.23 13.42 -4.90
N GLY A 90 13.84 14.38 -4.24
CA GLY A 90 13.18 15.58 -3.75
C GLY A 90 12.80 16.58 -4.86
N GLU A 91 13.48 16.47 -6.00
CA GLU A 91 13.27 17.34 -7.16
C GLU A 91 13.12 16.49 -8.43
N ALA A 92 12.01 15.75 -8.52
CA ALA A 92 11.79 14.75 -9.57
C ALA A 92 11.90 15.30 -11.00
N ASN A 93 11.57 16.58 -11.21
CA ASN A 93 11.68 17.22 -12.52
C ASN A 93 13.11 17.54 -12.93
N LYS A 94 14.00 17.73 -11.96
CA LYS A 94 15.38 18.18 -12.20
C LYS A 94 16.40 17.08 -12.00
N LYS A 95 16.21 16.26 -10.96
CA LYS A 95 17.16 15.22 -10.57
C LYS A 95 16.52 13.85 -10.69
N LYS A 96 17.06 13.02 -11.57
CA LYS A 96 16.69 11.61 -11.66
C LYS A 96 17.62 10.78 -10.77
N VAL A 97 17.04 9.94 -9.93
CA VAL A 97 17.78 9.15 -8.94
C VAL A 97 17.86 7.67 -9.29
N GLY A 98 17.17 7.24 -10.33
CA GLY A 98 17.19 5.84 -10.75
C GLY A 98 16.54 5.65 -12.11
N LYS A 99 16.66 4.43 -12.61
CA LYS A 99 16.08 4.00 -13.88
C LYS A 99 15.38 2.66 -13.68
N ILE A 100 14.26 2.48 -14.34
CA ILE A 100 13.54 1.21 -14.35
C ILE A 100 13.28 0.80 -15.80
N THR A 101 13.48 -0.48 -16.09
CA THR A 101 13.17 -1.00 -17.43
C THR A 101 11.68 -1.26 -17.56
N LYS A 102 11.20 -1.28 -18.80
CA LYS A 102 9.78 -1.63 -19.04
C LYS A 102 9.43 -3.04 -18.56
N ALA A 103 10.37 -3.98 -18.65
CA ALA A 103 10.16 -5.34 -18.16
C ALA A 103 9.94 -5.35 -16.63
N GLN A 104 10.77 -4.63 -15.89
CA GLN A 104 10.62 -4.48 -14.44
C GLN A 104 9.31 -3.78 -14.06
N LEU A 105 8.97 -2.72 -14.80
CA LEU A 105 7.74 -1.98 -14.59
C LEU A 105 6.51 -2.86 -14.84
N ARG A 106 6.58 -3.74 -15.85
CA ARG A 106 5.52 -4.71 -16.15
C ARG A 106 5.30 -5.68 -14.99
N GLU A 107 6.38 -6.20 -14.39
CA GLU A 107 6.28 -7.08 -13.22
C GLU A 107 5.58 -6.39 -12.05
N VAL A 108 5.93 -5.13 -11.78
CA VAL A 108 5.28 -4.33 -10.74
C VAL A 108 3.81 -4.10 -11.09
N ALA A 109 3.50 -3.82 -12.35
CA ALA A 109 2.14 -3.63 -12.82
C ALA A 109 1.29 -4.89 -12.63
N GLU A 110 1.81 -6.05 -12.98
CA GLU A 110 1.11 -7.33 -12.80
C GLU A 110 0.81 -7.60 -11.33
N GLN A 111 1.76 -7.32 -10.45
CA GLN A 111 1.57 -7.46 -9.00
C GLN A 111 0.51 -6.50 -8.46
N LYS A 112 0.48 -5.27 -8.94
CA LYS A 112 -0.42 -4.21 -8.45
C LYS A 112 -1.81 -4.26 -9.09
N MET A 113 -2.00 -4.95 -10.19
CA MET A 113 -3.28 -5.00 -10.92
C MET A 113 -4.46 -5.46 -10.07
N GLN A 114 -4.21 -6.25 -9.03
CA GLN A 114 -5.25 -6.70 -8.10
C GLN A 114 -6.00 -5.52 -7.44
N ASP A 115 -5.31 -4.40 -7.22
CA ASP A 115 -5.86 -3.22 -6.56
C ASP A 115 -6.24 -2.11 -7.56
N MET A 116 -6.00 -2.33 -8.84
CA MET A 116 -6.26 -1.34 -9.88
C MET A 116 -7.60 -1.60 -10.57
N ASN A 117 -8.16 -0.56 -11.13
CA ASN A 117 -9.44 -0.62 -11.86
C ASN A 117 -9.26 -0.94 -13.35
N THR A 118 -8.18 -1.59 -13.71
CA THR A 118 -7.88 -2.01 -15.08
C THR A 118 -7.49 -3.49 -15.13
N ASN A 119 -7.85 -4.14 -16.22
CA ASN A 119 -7.43 -5.52 -16.52
C ASN A 119 -6.35 -5.57 -17.60
N ASP A 120 -5.91 -4.42 -18.08
CA ASP A 120 -4.90 -4.29 -19.14
C ASP A 120 -3.56 -3.91 -18.53
N VAL A 121 -2.55 -4.78 -18.70
CA VAL A 121 -1.19 -4.55 -18.20
C VAL A 121 -0.59 -3.26 -18.77
N ASP A 122 -0.83 -2.96 -20.04
CA ASP A 122 -0.29 -1.76 -20.67
C ASP A 122 -0.85 -0.47 -20.03
N GLN A 123 -2.13 -0.46 -19.67
CA GLN A 123 -2.74 0.65 -18.97
C GLN A 123 -2.19 0.78 -17.53
N ALA A 124 -2.01 -0.35 -16.86
CA ALA A 124 -1.39 -0.37 -15.54
C ALA A 124 0.05 0.18 -15.60
N MET A 125 0.82 -0.20 -16.60
CA MET A 125 2.18 0.32 -16.82
C MET A 125 2.19 1.83 -17.05
N LYS A 126 1.23 2.37 -17.78
CA LYS A 126 1.12 3.83 -17.97
C LYS A 126 0.89 4.55 -16.64
N THR A 127 0.02 4.02 -15.81
CA THR A 127 -0.24 4.56 -14.47
C THR A 127 1.03 4.55 -13.62
N LEU A 128 1.75 3.43 -13.62
CA LEU A 128 2.99 3.30 -12.86
C LEU A 128 4.13 4.14 -13.41
N THR A 129 4.14 4.39 -14.72
CA THR A 129 5.11 5.31 -15.34
C THR A 129 4.99 6.71 -14.75
N GLY A 130 3.77 7.20 -14.57
CA GLY A 130 3.53 8.48 -13.90
C GLY A 130 4.04 8.48 -12.46
N THR A 131 3.80 7.41 -11.72
CA THR A 131 4.32 7.25 -10.35
C THR A 131 5.85 7.25 -10.33
N ALA A 132 6.48 6.51 -11.25
CA ALA A 132 7.95 6.47 -11.37
C ALA A 132 8.52 7.87 -11.66
N LYS A 133 7.91 8.60 -12.56
CA LYS A 133 8.32 9.98 -12.86
C LYS A 133 8.25 10.88 -11.63
N SER A 134 7.20 10.73 -10.82
CA SER A 134 7.04 11.51 -9.58
C SER A 134 8.09 11.18 -8.53
N LEU A 135 8.69 10.01 -8.61
CA LEU A 135 9.81 9.58 -7.74
C LEU A 135 11.18 10.02 -8.27
N GLY A 136 11.24 10.58 -9.47
CA GLY A 136 12.49 10.90 -10.13
C GLY A 136 13.16 9.67 -10.74
N ILE A 137 12.39 8.68 -11.14
CA ILE A 137 12.85 7.45 -11.79
C ILE A 137 12.51 7.52 -13.27
N GLU A 138 13.50 7.30 -14.11
CA GLU A 138 13.34 7.28 -15.56
C GLU A 138 12.94 5.88 -16.02
N VAL A 139 11.92 5.81 -16.87
CA VAL A 139 11.51 4.53 -17.48
C VAL A 139 12.26 4.36 -18.79
N ILE A 140 12.99 3.28 -18.92
CA ILE A 140 13.81 2.96 -20.12
C ILE A 140 13.32 1.64 -20.74
N ASP A 141 13.70 1.42 -21.97
CA ASP A 141 13.34 0.19 -22.70
C ASP A 141 14.16 -1.03 -22.23
#